data_f628696b71c245e6f592fa8e05acf1d7
#
_entry.id   f628696b71c245e6f592fa8e05acf1d7
#
_cell.length_a   1.000
_cell.length_b   1.000
_cell.length_c   1.000
_cell.angle_alpha   90.00
_cell.angle_beta   90.00
_cell.angle_gamma   90.00
#
_symmetry.space_group_name_H-M   'P 1'
#
loop_
_entity.id
_entity.type
_entity.pdbx_description
1 polymer ?
#
loop_
_entity_poly.entity_id
_entity_poly.type
_entity_poly.pdbx_seq_one_letter_code
_entity_poly.pdbx_strand_id
1 'polypeptide(L)'
;MSTIVKDIEVAVPVRAAYNQWTQFEEFPKFMEGVKRVQQLDDATLQWTAEIGGIERSWRARITDQEPDRKVAWWATEGARNDGQVTFEPFGESMTRVRLQLDVQPDDPVEATGDALGFVERQAEEDLKRFKGFIEGRGTATGAWRGEIDSGTTIERP
;
A
#
# COMPACT_ATOMS: atom_id res chain seq x y z
N MET A 1 -16.29 11.57 1.13
CA MET A 1 -15.14 10.70 0.84
C MET A 1 -14.17 11.44 -0.05
N SER A 2 -12.89 11.36 0.25
CA SER A 2 -11.85 12.05 -0.51
C SER A 2 -10.90 11.04 -1.11
N THR A 3 -10.45 11.30 -2.34
CA THR A 3 -9.51 10.44 -3.04
C THR A 3 -8.17 11.17 -3.16
N ILE A 4 -7.10 10.49 -2.73
CA ILE A 4 -5.74 10.99 -2.82
C ILE A 4 -5.00 10.12 -3.83
N VAL A 5 -4.35 10.76 -4.80
CA VAL A 5 -3.55 10.04 -5.81
C VAL A 5 -2.13 10.61 -5.78
N LYS A 6 -1.16 9.73 -5.56
CA LYS A 6 0.26 10.07 -5.59
C LYS A 6 1.00 9.03 -6.40
N ASP A 7 2.00 9.46 -7.14
CA ASP A 7 2.83 8.52 -7.88
C ASP A 7 4.31 8.85 -7.72
N ILE A 8 5.15 7.85 -7.98
CA ILE A 8 6.59 7.99 -7.91
C ILE A 8 7.22 7.02 -8.93
N GLU A 9 8.35 7.45 -9.48
CA GLU A 9 9.12 6.62 -10.38
C GLU A 9 10.28 6.00 -9.61
N VAL A 10 10.45 4.69 -9.74
CA VAL A 10 11.52 3.96 -9.07
C VAL A 10 12.43 3.30 -10.11
N ALA A 11 13.73 3.35 -9.85
CA ALA A 11 14.74 2.84 -10.78
C ALA A 11 14.99 1.35 -10.56
N VAL A 12 13.93 0.55 -10.65
CA VAL A 12 13.99 -0.91 -10.60
C VAL A 12 12.95 -1.48 -11.57
N PRO A 13 13.13 -2.72 -12.05
CA PRO A 13 12.13 -3.37 -12.90
C PRO A 13 10.79 -3.53 -12.17
N VAL A 14 9.70 -3.58 -12.93
CA VAL A 14 8.35 -3.70 -12.37
C VAL A 14 8.23 -4.92 -11.44
N ARG A 15 8.90 -6.00 -11.78
CA ARG A 15 8.88 -7.20 -10.95
C ARG A 15 9.43 -6.95 -9.55
N ALA A 16 10.52 -6.20 -9.42
CA ALA A 16 11.11 -5.89 -8.12
C ALA A 16 10.19 -4.97 -7.32
N ALA A 17 9.65 -3.93 -7.94
CA ALA A 17 8.75 -3.01 -7.26
C ALA A 17 7.49 -3.74 -6.78
N TYR A 18 6.87 -4.51 -7.65
CA TYR A 18 5.67 -5.26 -7.31
C TYR A 18 5.94 -6.30 -6.21
N ASN A 19 7.00 -7.09 -6.37
CA ASN A 19 7.32 -8.14 -5.38
C ASN A 19 7.51 -7.55 -3.99
N GLN A 20 8.19 -6.41 -3.88
CA GLN A 20 8.37 -5.77 -2.58
C GLN A 20 7.03 -5.34 -1.99
N TRP A 21 6.12 -4.86 -2.81
CA TRP A 21 4.81 -4.44 -2.33
C TRP A 21 3.94 -5.60 -1.83
N THR A 22 4.26 -6.83 -2.21
CA THR A 22 3.57 -8.02 -1.69
C THR A 22 4.03 -8.41 -0.30
N GLN A 23 5.14 -7.85 0.17
CA GLN A 23 5.70 -8.16 1.48
C GLN A 23 5.17 -7.17 2.51
N PHE A 24 3.89 -7.31 2.83
CA PHE A 24 3.15 -6.36 3.68
C PHE A 24 3.76 -6.21 5.06
N GLU A 25 4.31 -7.28 5.62
CA GLU A 25 4.91 -7.23 6.96
C GLU A 25 6.21 -6.46 7.00
N GLU A 26 6.76 -6.11 5.83
CA GLU A 26 7.95 -5.26 5.72
C GLU A 26 7.62 -3.77 5.65
N PHE A 27 6.36 -3.40 5.52
CA PHE A 27 5.94 -2.02 5.36
C PHE A 27 6.46 -1.07 6.43
N PRO A 28 6.58 -1.46 7.72
CA PRO A 28 7.15 -0.55 8.72
C PRO A 28 8.55 -0.06 8.40
N LYS A 29 9.28 -0.76 7.53
CA LYS A 29 10.65 -0.36 7.16
C LYS A 29 10.68 0.90 6.30
N PHE A 30 9.60 1.21 5.59
CA PHE A 30 9.53 2.41 4.75
C PHE A 30 8.24 3.23 4.92
N MET A 31 7.32 2.79 5.75
CA MET A 31 6.12 3.55 6.09
C MET A 31 6.20 3.95 7.56
N GLU A 32 6.63 5.18 7.81
CA GLU A 32 6.95 5.64 9.17
C GLU A 32 5.78 5.54 10.14
N GLY A 33 4.57 5.83 9.68
CA GLY A 33 3.39 5.77 10.54
C GLY A 33 2.91 4.36 10.83
N VAL A 34 3.36 3.37 10.09
CA VAL A 34 2.91 1.99 10.23
C VAL A 34 3.81 1.27 11.23
N LYS A 35 3.23 0.80 12.33
CA LYS A 35 3.98 0.06 13.35
C LYS A 35 4.09 -1.41 13.02
N ARG A 36 3.03 -1.99 12.49
CA ARG A 36 2.98 -3.42 12.22
C ARG A 36 1.89 -3.74 11.20
N VAL A 37 2.17 -4.68 10.33
CA VAL A 37 1.19 -5.30 9.46
C VAL A 37 1.32 -6.81 9.65
N GLN A 38 0.21 -7.47 9.91
CA GLN A 38 0.17 -8.93 10.02
C GLN A 38 -0.68 -9.49 8.89
N GLN A 39 -0.13 -10.38 8.12
CA GLN A 39 -0.89 -11.06 7.07
C GLN A 39 -1.53 -12.29 7.67
N LEU A 40 -2.85 -12.27 7.78
CA LEU A 40 -3.62 -13.33 8.42
C LEU A 40 -3.90 -14.50 7.47
N ASP A 41 -4.08 -14.18 6.19
CA ASP A 41 -4.19 -15.15 5.11
C ASP A 41 -3.84 -14.43 3.80
N ASP A 42 -3.98 -15.10 2.65
CA ASP A 42 -3.57 -14.54 1.37
C ASP A 42 -4.22 -13.18 1.06
N ALA A 43 -5.41 -12.93 1.58
CA ALA A 43 -6.19 -11.75 1.25
C ALA A 43 -6.52 -10.85 2.45
N THR A 44 -6.10 -11.21 3.67
CA THR A 44 -6.51 -10.47 4.87
C THR A 44 -5.29 -9.93 5.63
N LEU A 45 -5.33 -8.65 5.95
CA LEU A 45 -4.24 -7.95 6.65
C LEU A 45 -4.78 -7.27 7.90
N GLN A 46 -4.00 -7.31 8.97
CA GLN A 46 -4.26 -6.54 10.19
C GLN A 46 -3.20 -5.45 10.31
N TRP A 47 -3.63 -4.20 10.32
CA TRP A 47 -2.76 -3.04 10.37
C TRP A 47 -2.77 -2.41 11.74
N THR A 48 -1.63 -1.94 12.18
CA THR A 48 -1.49 -1.08 13.36
C THR A 48 -0.61 0.10 12.96
N ALA A 49 -1.15 1.29 13.09
CA ALA A 49 -0.46 2.51 12.69
C ALA A 49 -0.67 3.60 13.72
N GLU A 50 0.23 4.58 13.74
CA GLU A 50 0.09 5.78 14.54
C GLU A 50 -0.15 6.94 13.58
N ILE A 51 -1.32 7.56 13.70
CA ILE A 51 -1.75 8.66 12.85
C ILE A 51 -2.03 9.86 13.72
N GLY A 52 -1.24 10.93 13.55
CA GLY A 52 -1.41 12.14 14.35
C GLY A 52 -1.22 11.92 15.86
N GLY A 53 -0.33 10.98 16.24
CA GLY A 53 -0.07 10.66 17.65
C GLY A 53 -1.04 9.67 18.26
N ILE A 54 -2.01 9.18 17.49
CA ILE A 54 -3.03 8.24 17.96
C ILE A 54 -2.82 6.89 17.28
N GLU A 55 -2.71 5.83 18.07
CA GLU A 55 -2.59 4.48 17.57
C GLU A 55 -3.95 3.98 17.09
N ARG A 56 -3.98 3.46 15.86
CA ARG A 56 -5.19 2.92 15.25
C ARG A 56 -4.90 1.55 14.66
N SER A 57 -5.91 0.69 14.74
CA SER A 57 -5.84 -0.64 14.15
C SER A 57 -7.04 -0.84 13.24
N TRP A 58 -6.83 -1.52 12.13
CA TRP A 58 -7.94 -1.87 11.24
C TRP A 58 -7.58 -3.14 10.49
N ARG A 59 -8.61 -3.76 9.96
CA ARG A 59 -8.46 -4.94 9.13
C ARG A 59 -8.80 -4.59 7.70
N ALA A 60 -7.96 -5.04 6.78
CA ALA A 60 -8.16 -4.80 5.36
C ALA A 60 -8.17 -6.12 4.61
N ARG A 61 -8.97 -6.16 3.56
CA ARG A 61 -9.01 -7.30 2.66
C ARG A 61 -8.53 -6.89 1.29
N ILE A 62 -7.64 -7.69 0.72
CA ILE A 62 -7.19 -7.50 -0.65
C ILE A 62 -8.32 -7.97 -1.56
N THR A 63 -8.83 -7.07 -2.39
CA THR A 63 -9.92 -7.39 -3.31
C THR A 63 -9.40 -7.85 -4.66
N ASP A 64 -8.29 -7.28 -5.12
CA ASP A 64 -7.68 -7.62 -6.38
C ASP A 64 -6.17 -7.58 -6.25
N GLN A 65 -5.50 -8.57 -6.79
CA GLN A 65 -4.05 -8.61 -6.87
C GLN A 65 -3.65 -9.28 -8.17
N GLU A 66 -2.93 -8.54 -9.01
CA GLU A 66 -2.46 -9.02 -10.29
C GLU A 66 -0.95 -8.77 -10.38
N PRO A 67 -0.14 -9.83 -10.55
CA PRO A 67 1.32 -9.67 -10.60
C PRO A 67 1.77 -8.62 -11.59
N ASP A 68 2.67 -7.75 -11.14
CA ASP A 68 3.28 -6.67 -11.90
C ASP A 68 2.30 -5.59 -12.35
N ARG A 69 1.06 -5.58 -11.85
CA ARG A 69 0.04 -4.62 -12.24
C ARG A 69 -0.60 -3.87 -11.09
N LYS A 70 -1.20 -4.58 -10.13
CA LYS A 70 -1.89 -3.88 -9.05
C LYS A 70 -2.16 -4.73 -7.81
N VAL A 71 -2.35 -4.03 -6.70
CA VAL A 71 -2.91 -4.56 -5.47
C VAL A 71 -3.99 -3.58 -5.03
N ALA A 72 -5.22 -4.04 -4.85
CA ALA A 72 -6.33 -3.23 -4.37
C ALA A 72 -6.88 -3.83 -3.08
N TRP A 73 -7.35 -2.96 -2.18
CA TRP A 73 -7.84 -3.39 -0.86
C TRP A 73 -8.96 -2.49 -0.38
N TRP A 74 -9.70 -2.97 0.62
CA TRP A 74 -10.62 -2.13 1.37
C TRP A 74 -10.57 -2.51 2.85
N ALA A 75 -10.94 -1.56 3.72
CA ALA A 75 -11.02 -1.79 5.14
C ALA A 75 -12.34 -2.52 5.44
N THR A 76 -12.23 -3.64 6.16
CA THR A 76 -13.41 -4.42 6.57
C THR A 76 -13.82 -4.12 8.01
N GLU A 77 -12.90 -3.54 8.79
CA GLU A 77 -13.09 -3.23 10.20
C GLU A 77 -12.23 -2.03 10.55
N GLY A 78 -12.77 -1.12 11.35
CA GLY A 78 -12.05 0.06 11.80
C GLY A 78 -12.16 1.25 10.85
N ALA A 79 -11.16 2.11 10.83
CA ALA A 79 -11.15 3.31 10.00
C ALA A 79 -11.16 2.94 8.52
N ARG A 80 -11.92 3.69 7.74
CA ARG A 80 -12.03 3.45 6.30
C ARG A 80 -10.73 3.83 5.60
N ASN A 81 -10.14 2.87 4.93
CA ASN A 81 -8.90 3.05 4.21
C ASN A 81 -8.90 2.09 3.02
N ASP A 82 -9.64 2.47 1.98
CA ASP A 82 -9.69 1.69 0.76
C ASP A 82 -8.69 2.26 -0.22
N GLY A 83 -8.18 1.44 -1.10
CA GLY A 83 -7.25 1.97 -2.09
C GLY A 83 -6.72 0.94 -3.05
N GLN A 84 -5.78 1.39 -3.85
CA GLN A 84 -5.03 0.51 -4.75
C GLN A 84 -3.67 1.10 -5.04
N VAL A 85 -2.73 0.23 -5.33
CA VAL A 85 -1.44 0.60 -5.88
C VAL A 85 -1.32 -0.07 -7.24
N THR A 86 -0.91 0.69 -8.24
CA THR A 86 -0.73 0.19 -9.60
C THR A 86 0.72 0.37 -10.01
N PHE A 87 1.18 -0.50 -10.91
CA PHE A 87 2.56 -0.54 -11.37
C PHE A 87 2.57 -0.47 -12.89
N GLU A 88 3.33 0.48 -13.42
CA GLU A 88 3.46 0.67 -14.85
C GLU A 88 4.94 0.68 -15.22
N PRO A 89 5.41 -0.33 -15.97
CA PRO A 89 6.80 -0.32 -16.41
C PRO A 89 6.99 0.74 -17.51
N PHE A 90 8.10 1.46 -17.44
CA PHE A 90 8.53 2.29 -18.56
C PHE A 90 10.03 2.04 -18.77
N GLY A 91 10.32 1.16 -19.73
CA GLY A 91 11.64 0.62 -19.93
C GLY A 91 11.89 -0.60 -19.04
N GLU A 92 13.07 -1.18 -19.16
CA GLU A 92 13.40 -2.43 -18.47
C GLU A 92 13.75 -2.23 -17.00
N SER A 93 14.17 -1.02 -16.63
CA SER A 93 14.72 -0.75 -15.31
C SER A 93 13.99 0.35 -14.54
N MET A 94 12.80 0.76 -15.02
CA MET A 94 12.04 1.81 -14.37
C MET A 94 10.59 1.41 -14.21
N THR A 95 9.98 1.84 -13.12
CA THR A 95 8.57 1.56 -12.83
C THR A 95 7.93 2.80 -12.25
N ARG A 96 6.72 3.12 -12.72
CA ARG A 96 5.88 4.12 -12.07
C ARG A 96 4.94 3.41 -11.11
N VAL A 97 5.00 3.83 -9.85
CA VAL A 97 4.12 3.30 -8.80
C VAL A 97 3.11 4.38 -8.47
N ARG A 98 1.83 4.06 -8.62
CA ARG A 98 0.74 4.99 -8.32
C ARG A 98 -0.08 4.45 -7.16
N LEU A 99 -0.20 5.26 -6.11
CA LEU A 99 -0.99 4.95 -4.94
C LEU A 99 -2.26 5.81 -4.97
N GLN A 100 -3.42 5.15 -4.90
CA GLN A 100 -4.71 5.83 -4.78
C GLN A 100 -5.35 5.40 -3.47
N LEU A 101 -5.71 6.38 -2.65
CA LEU A 101 -6.36 6.14 -1.37
C LEU A 101 -7.71 6.82 -1.33
N ASP A 102 -8.73 6.07 -0.93
CA ASP A 102 -10.07 6.60 -0.68
C ASP A 102 -10.23 6.67 0.83
N VAL A 103 -10.26 7.89 1.35
CA VAL A 103 -10.24 8.14 2.78
C VAL A 103 -11.56 8.76 3.22
N GLN A 104 -12.15 8.20 4.27
CA GLN A 104 -13.34 8.75 4.89
C GLN A 104 -13.03 8.87 6.39
N PRO A 105 -12.85 10.09 6.89
CA PRO A 105 -12.59 10.30 8.31
C PRO A 105 -13.78 9.85 9.15
N ASP A 106 -13.50 9.13 10.24
CA ASP A 106 -14.53 8.59 11.12
C ASP A 106 -15.00 9.57 12.17
N ASP A 107 -14.23 10.63 12.45
CA ASP A 107 -14.62 11.60 13.45
C ASP A 107 -14.54 13.02 12.89
N PRO A 108 -15.31 13.98 13.44
CA PRO A 108 -15.36 15.34 12.92
C PRO A 108 -14.00 16.06 12.89
N VAL A 109 -13.10 15.70 13.79
CA VAL A 109 -11.75 16.29 13.84
C VAL A 109 -10.94 15.77 12.65
N GLU A 110 -11.07 14.51 12.31
CA GLU A 110 -10.39 13.90 11.16
C GLU A 110 -10.99 14.37 9.84
N ALA A 111 -12.21 14.88 9.85
CA ALA A 111 -12.88 15.39 8.64
C ALA A 111 -12.38 16.77 8.23
N THR A 112 -11.46 17.38 8.98
CA THR A 112 -10.92 18.69 8.64
C THR A 112 -9.94 18.59 7.47
N GLY A 113 -9.71 19.69 6.78
CA GLY A 113 -8.74 19.75 5.71
C GLY A 113 -7.31 19.41 6.18
N ASP A 114 -7.01 19.70 7.46
CA ASP A 114 -5.70 19.40 8.03
C ASP A 114 -5.44 17.88 8.10
N ALA A 115 -6.45 17.10 8.43
CA ALA A 115 -6.32 15.64 8.47
C ALA A 115 -6.06 15.07 7.07
N LEU A 116 -6.78 15.56 6.05
CA LEU A 116 -6.58 15.12 4.67
C LEU A 116 -5.20 15.51 4.17
N GLY A 117 -4.74 16.72 4.48
CA GLY A 117 -3.39 17.17 4.13
C GLY A 117 -2.32 16.33 4.78
N PHE A 118 -2.54 15.91 6.03
CA PHE A 118 -1.62 15.02 6.73
C PHE A 118 -1.50 13.66 6.01
N VAL A 119 -2.63 13.04 5.65
CA VAL A 119 -2.63 11.76 4.95
C VAL A 119 -1.94 11.87 3.59
N GLU A 120 -2.20 12.96 2.86
CA GLU A 120 -1.58 13.20 1.58
C GLU A 120 -0.06 13.30 1.69
N ARG A 121 0.44 14.08 2.66
CA ARG A 121 1.88 14.21 2.89
C ARG A 121 2.50 12.89 3.32
N GLN A 122 1.80 12.13 4.17
CA GLN A 122 2.27 10.84 4.62
C GLN A 122 2.41 9.87 3.45
N ALA A 123 1.43 9.83 2.57
CA ALA A 123 1.48 8.98 1.38
C ALA A 123 2.64 9.34 0.47
N GLU A 124 2.86 10.64 0.25
CA GLU A 124 3.96 11.12 -0.57
C GLU A 124 5.31 10.74 0.01
N GLU A 125 5.49 10.92 1.32
CA GLU A 125 6.74 10.57 1.98
C GLU A 125 6.98 9.07 2.04
N ASP A 126 5.92 8.28 2.25
CA ASP A 126 6.04 6.82 2.25
C ASP A 126 6.47 6.29 0.89
N LEU A 127 5.97 6.89 -0.19
CA LEU A 127 6.42 6.53 -1.54
C LEU A 127 7.89 6.88 -1.75
N LYS A 128 8.35 8.03 -1.23
CA LYS A 128 9.75 8.40 -1.31
C LYS A 128 10.65 7.45 -0.54
N ARG A 129 10.20 7.00 0.64
CA ARG A 129 10.92 6.01 1.42
C ARG A 129 10.95 4.65 0.74
N PHE A 130 9.82 4.26 0.13
CA PHE A 130 9.77 3.04 -0.67
C PHE A 130 10.78 3.08 -1.81
N LYS A 131 10.84 4.22 -2.52
CA LYS A 131 11.83 4.42 -3.58
C LYS A 131 13.25 4.22 -3.06
N GLY A 132 13.61 4.89 -1.98
CA GLY A 132 14.93 4.74 -1.38
C GLY A 132 15.22 3.31 -0.95
N PHE A 133 14.24 2.66 -0.35
CA PHE A 133 14.36 1.29 0.13
C PHE A 133 14.62 0.31 -1.02
N ILE A 134 13.80 0.35 -2.07
CA ILE A 134 13.92 -0.62 -3.16
C ILE A 134 15.11 -0.34 -4.08
N GLU A 135 15.42 0.92 -4.30
CA GLU A 135 16.60 1.29 -5.11
C GLU A 135 17.90 0.97 -4.39
N GLY A 136 17.92 1.15 -3.08
CA GLY A 136 19.09 0.83 -2.28
C GLY A 136 19.37 -0.67 -2.22
N ARG A 137 18.33 -1.49 -2.25
CA ARG A 137 18.48 -2.94 -2.28
C ARG A 137 18.69 -3.49 -3.69
N GLY A 138 18.02 -2.91 -4.66
CA GLY A 138 18.01 -3.42 -6.03
C GLY A 138 17.11 -4.65 -6.23
N THR A 139 16.71 -5.31 -5.15
CA THR A 139 15.86 -6.51 -5.19
C THR A 139 14.83 -6.47 -4.06
N ALA A 140 13.72 -7.16 -4.23
CA ALA A 140 12.70 -7.28 -3.20
C ALA A 140 13.17 -8.21 -2.07
N THR A 141 12.55 -8.06 -0.90
CA THR A 141 12.83 -8.93 0.27
C THR A 141 12.15 -10.29 0.13
N GLY A 142 11.21 -10.42 -0.77
CA GLY A 142 10.47 -11.63 -1.03
C GLY A 142 9.48 -11.40 -2.14
N ALA A 143 8.56 -12.33 -2.34
CA ALA A 143 7.56 -12.22 -3.40
C ALA A 143 6.36 -13.13 -3.10
N TRP A 144 5.19 -12.67 -3.52
CA TRP A 144 4.01 -13.50 -3.62
C TRP A 144 3.35 -13.15 -4.96
N ARG A 145 3.25 -14.12 -5.85
CA ARG A 145 2.82 -13.86 -7.22
C ARG A 145 1.50 -14.54 -7.58
N GLY A 146 0.70 -14.82 -6.57
CA GLY A 146 -0.64 -15.30 -6.76
C GLY A 146 -1.57 -14.20 -7.28
N GLU A 147 -2.75 -14.58 -7.71
CA GLU A 147 -3.75 -13.66 -8.21
C GLU A 147 -4.97 -13.69 -7.30
N ILE A 148 -5.54 -12.53 -7.02
CA ILE A 148 -6.76 -12.40 -6.24
C ILE A 148 -7.76 -11.62 -7.09
N ASP A 149 -8.97 -12.15 -7.24
CA ASP A 149 -10.04 -11.52 -7.98
C ASP A 149 -11.27 -11.47 -7.09
N SER A 150 -11.80 -10.27 -6.86
CA SER A 150 -12.97 -10.04 -6.01
C SER A 150 -12.83 -10.67 -4.63
N GLY A 151 -11.64 -10.59 -4.06
CA GLY A 151 -11.34 -11.08 -2.72
C GLY A 151 -11.06 -12.57 -2.63
N THR A 152 -11.01 -13.29 -3.75
CA THR A 152 -10.78 -14.73 -3.79
C THR A 152 -9.46 -15.03 -4.49
N THR A 153 -8.62 -15.83 -3.83
CA THR A 153 -7.37 -16.28 -4.44
C THR A 153 -7.65 -17.24 -5.59
N ILE A 154 -7.05 -16.96 -6.73
CA ILE A 154 -7.18 -17.79 -7.92
C ILE A 154 -5.95 -18.68 -8.02
N GLU A 155 -6.16 -19.99 -8.05
CA GLU A 155 -5.08 -20.93 -8.29
C GLU A 155 -4.89 -21.10 -9.80
N ARG A 156 -3.66 -20.93 -10.24
CA ARG A 156 -3.33 -21.17 -11.64
C ARG A 156 -2.44 -22.41 -11.73
N PRO A 157 -2.72 -23.31 -12.69
CA PRO A 157 -1.93 -24.51 -12.88
C PRO A 157 -0.50 -24.19 -13.34
#